data_79ada55d506880ee432f38cdc893231d
#
_entry.id   79ada55d506880ee432f38cdc893231d
#
_cell.length_a   1.000
_cell.length_b   1.000
_cell.length_c   1.000
_cell.angle_alpha   90.00
_cell.angle_beta   90.00
_cell.angle_gamma   90.00
#
_symmetry.space_group_name_H-M   'P 1'
#
loop_
_entity.id
_entity.type
_entity.pdbx_description
1 polymer ?
#
loop_
_entity_poly.entity_id
_entity_poly.type
_entity_poly.pdbx_seq_one_letter_code
_entity_poly.pdbx_strand_id
1 'polypeptide(L)'
;MNIDRRKALAGAAMLGLSPSIALAQGSRRVRRGASSLSATSDDVVAFGEGMALMKRRNDARSWSRQNTIHARNGQHNNGLFLPWHRVQLAHLERIIAGLTGHAAFAMPYWDAQEHQTLPSWITDRDALLYERQRARGVDTLDFSAARWARSPHVSRLTSDGFETFAGKLPSGAGMVEGYGHNFIHELVGGLMKRLSTAANDPIFWLHHANVDRVWATWHARQPANVYPEDWTARTVGGFVGPQGEDTGDWRVGDVLETRSLGYVYDHLFPFPVFSAPDAGPPGATRREPVGGVVYQLRADGEPRSDRMSVTLPAEAVARMRAADDTLMIAGAGTVAYQANETLLDRSIEIRMTCAGRGISLGASPTFLHLTEGDAGHHGDYSLPFRFGEEVLNLIGEGTEPVTVSVVAEDLDPGSRRPPAQGVALDLSLTLTEGRWV
;
A
#
# COMPACT_ATOMS: atom_id res chain seq x y z
N MET A 1 -25.86 -61.02 40.56
CA MET A 1 -26.67 -60.22 39.62
C MET A 1 -25.79 -59.13 39.09
N ASN A 2 -25.28 -59.35 37.87
CA ASN A 2 -24.33 -58.50 37.18
C ASN A 2 -25.07 -57.30 36.55
N ILE A 3 -24.57 -56.10 36.78
CA ILE A 3 -24.94 -54.91 36.00
C ILE A 3 -23.73 -54.45 35.21
N ASP A 4 -23.91 -54.54 33.90
CA ASP A 4 -22.98 -54.30 32.84
C ASP A 4 -22.71 -52.76 32.69
N ARG A 5 -21.44 -52.36 32.77
CA ARG A 5 -20.99 -50.98 32.53
C ARG A 5 -20.55 -50.85 31.07
N ARG A 6 -21.44 -50.51 30.16
CA ARG A 6 -21.09 -50.14 28.80
C ARG A 6 -21.04 -48.63 28.66
N LYS A 7 -19.85 -48.16 28.58
CA LYS A 7 -19.26 -47.08 27.74
C LYS A 7 -20.25 -46.08 27.13
N ALA A 8 -20.32 -44.91 27.69
CA ALA A 8 -20.67 -43.68 26.98
C ALA A 8 -19.37 -42.99 26.57
N LEU A 9 -19.04 -43.07 25.28
CA LEU A 9 -18.03 -42.24 24.64
C LEU A 9 -18.69 -40.87 24.35
N ALA A 10 -18.41 -39.88 25.16
CA ALA A 10 -18.69 -38.48 24.84
C ALA A 10 -17.58 -37.99 23.91
N GLY A 11 -17.92 -37.78 22.65
CA GLY A 11 -17.08 -37.07 21.69
C GLY A 11 -16.92 -35.60 22.12
N ALA A 12 -15.75 -35.25 22.62
CA ALA A 12 -15.37 -33.86 22.79
C ALA A 12 -15.05 -33.28 21.40
N ALA A 13 -15.97 -32.51 20.87
CA ALA A 13 -15.68 -31.62 19.75
C ALA A 13 -14.63 -30.60 20.23
N MET A 14 -13.42 -30.71 19.73
CA MET A 14 -12.40 -29.67 19.88
C MET A 14 -12.86 -28.49 19.05
N LEU A 15 -13.58 -27.58 19.70
CA LEU A 15 -13.73 -26.22 19.23
C LEU A 15 -12.33 -25.60 19.26
N GLY A 16 -11.77 -25.35 18.07
CA GLY A 16 -10.54 -24.61 17.90
C GLY A 16 -10.70 -23.22 18.52
N LEU A 17 -10.29 -23.07 19.76
CA LEU A 17 -10.11 -21.78 20.40
C LEU A 17 -8.90 -21.13 19.71
N SER A 18 -9.15 -20.19 18.79
CA SER A 18 -8.14 -19.20 18.42
C SER A 18 -7.54 -18.65 19.73
N PRO A 19 -6.22 -18.52 19.84
CA PRO A 19 -5.62 -17.98 21.04
C PRO A 19 -6.05 -16.51 21.17
N SER A 20 -7.14 -16.28 21.89
CA SER A 20 -7.47 -14.96 22.41
C SER A 20 -6.35 -14.59 23.38
N ILE A 21 -5.33 -13.88 22.89
CA ILE A 21 -4.32 -13.28 23.75
C ILE A 21 -5.08 -12.27 24.60
N ALA A 22 -5.37 -12.64 25.85
CA ALA A 22 -5.83 -11.71 26.86
C ALA A 22 -4.76 -10.63 26.98
N LEU A 23 -4.97 -9.50 26.29
CA LEU A 23 -4.17 -8.30 26.46
C LEU A 23 -4.38 -7.87 27.91
N ALA A 24 -3.37 -8.07 28.76
CA ALA A 24 -3.30 -7.39 30.04
C ALA A 24 -3.66 -5.91 29.77
N GLN A 25 -4.49 -5.31 30.62
CA GLN A 25 -4.86 -3.88 30.57
C GLN A 25 -3.63 -3.02 30.90
N GLY A 26 -2.56 -3.16 30.11
CA GLY A 26 -1.41 -2.29 30.07
C GLY A 26 -1.73 -1.02 29.28
N SER A 27 -1.02 0.04 29.53
CA SER A 27 -1.13 1.31 28.81
C SER A 27 -1.17 1.07 27.29
N ARG A 28 -2.21 1.63 26.65
CA ARG A 28 -2.40 1.51 25.21
C ARG A 28 -1.17 2.05 24.48
N ARG A 29 -0.53 1.25 23.64
CA ARG A 29 0.60 1.66 22.82
C ARG A 29 0.14 2.70 21.79
N VAL A 30 0.91 3.78 21.62
CA VAL A 30 0.55 4.88 20.71
C VAL A 30 1.67 5.04 19.68
N ARG A 31 1.39 4.72 18.41
CA ARG A 31 2.29 5.00 17.29
C ARG A 31 2.28 6.49 17.01
N ARG A 32 3.45 7.12 17.08
CA ARG A 32 3.65 8.58 16.95
C ARG A 32 4.38 8.91 15.66
N GLY A 33 4.12 10.12 15.14
CA GLY A 33 4.86 10.65 14.00
C GLY A 33 6.35 10.76 14.28
N ALA A 34 7.19 10.19 13.42
CA ALA A 34 8.64 10.18 13.56
C ALA A 34 9.24 11.59 13.67
N SER A 35 8.63 12.59 13.02
CA SER A 35 9.03 14.00 13.08
C SER A 35 8.79 14.66 14.43
N SER A 36 7.88 14.13 15.25
CA SER A 36 7.59 14.63 16.59
C SER A 36 8.52 14.05 17.66
N LEU A 37 9.38 13.10 17.30
CA LEU A 37 10.27 12.38 18.21
C LEU A 37 11.72 12.86 18.09
N SER A 38 12.45 12.76 19.18
CA SER A 38 13.90 13.01 19.26
C SER A 38 14.67 11.71 19.47
N ALA A 39 15.99 11.77 19.33
CA ALA A 39 16.89 10.64 19.62
C ALA A 39 16.75 10.09 21.06
N THR A 40 16.24 10.89 21.99
CA THR A 40 16.03 10.53 23.40
C THR A 40 14.60 10.12 23.73
N SER A 41 13.70 10.12 22.75
CA SER A 41 12.33 9.65 22.96
C SER A 41 12.31 8.14 23.22
N ASP A 42 11.50 7.68 24.18
CA ASP A 42 11.46 6.27 24.61
C ASP A 42 11.26 5.30 23.45
N ASP A 43 10.35 5.61 22.50
CA ASP A 43 10.11 4.76 21.34
C ASP A 43 11.35 4.68 20.42
N VAL A 44 12.09 5.78 20.24
CA VAL A 44 13.31 5.81 19.41
C VAL A 44 14.43 5.01 20.07
N VAL A 45 14.63 5.22 21.39
CA VAL A 45 15.62 4.47 22.18
C VAL A 45 15.29 2.97 22.16
N ALA A 46 14.05 2.60 22.46
CA ALA A 46 13.62 1.20 22.45
C ALA A 46 13.77 0.57 21.07
N PHE A 47 13.48 1.29 20.01
CA PHE A 47 13.67 0.79 18.64
C PHE A 47 15.14 0.52 18.32
N GLY A 48 16.03 1.49 18.62
CA GLY A 48 17.47 1.35 18.39
C GLY A 48 18.09 0.21 19.21
N GLU A 49 17.79 0.15 20.50
CA GLU A 49 18.25 -0.93 21.39
C GLU A 49 17.70 -2.29 20.96
N GLY A 50 16.42 -2.35 20.66
CA GLY A 50 15.75 -3.58 20.20
C GLY A 50 16.38 -4.09 18.90
N MET A 51 16.58 -3.24 17.90
CA MET A 51 17.27 -3.61 16.67
C MET A 51 18.70 -4.10 16.96
N ALA A 52 19.46 -3.41 17.81
CA ALA A 52 20.81 -3.82 18.16
C ALA A 52 20.84 -5.19 18.89
N LEU A 53 19.87 -5.45 19.76
CA LEU A 53 19.70 -6.75 20.41
C LEU A 53 19.33 -7.84 19.39
N MET A 54 18.41 -7.56 18.47
CA MET A 54 17.98 -8.49 17.43
C MET A 54 19.09 -8.79 16.42
N LYS A 55 19.94 -7.82 16.06
CA LYS A 55 21.10 -8.02 15.17
C LYS A 55 22.16 -8.96 15.76
N ARG A 56 22.25 -9.06 17.09
CA ARG A 56 23.17 -10.01 17.78
C ARG A 56 22.60 -11.41 17.94
N ARG A 57 21.36 -11.65 17.55
CA ARG A 57 20.68 -12.95 17.68
C ARG A 57 20.81 -13.76 16.40
N ASN A 58 20.73 -15.07 16.56
CA ASN A 58 20.64 -16.05 15.47
C ASN A 58 19.38 -16.92 15.53
N ASP A 59 18.44 -16.58 16.44
CA ASP A 59 17.15 -17.28 16.61
C ASP A 59 16.04 -16.64 15.77
N ALA A 60 14.81 -17.12 15.96
CA ALA A 60 13.63 -16.66 15.24
C ALA A 60 13.35 -15.15 15.42
N ARG A 61 13.84 -14.53 16.50
CA ARG A 61 13.70 -13.09 16.81
C ARG A 61 14.84 -12.24 16.24
N SER A 62 15.75 -12.80 15.46
CA SER A 62 16.85 -12.02 14.87
C SER A 62 16.33 -11.02 13.85
N TRP A 63 17.05 -9.91 13.69
CA TRP A 63 16.72 -8.87 12.70
C TRP A 63 16.67 -9.44 11.27
N SER A 64 17.65 -10.25 10.91
CA SER A 64 17.70 -10.92 9.61
C SER A 64 16.54 -11.90 9.41
N ARG A 65 16.03 -12.51 10.48
CA ARG A 65 14.86 -13.40 10.40
C ARG A 65 13.60 -12.62 10.10
N GLN A 66 13.43 -11.41 10.67
CA GLN A 66 12.27 -10.56 10.34
C GLN A 66 12.30 -10.13 8.85
N ASN A 67 13.47 -9.83 8.30
CA ASN A 67 13.61 -9.60 6.86
C ASN A 67 13.29 -10.86 6.05
N THR A 68 13.74 -12.04 6.47
CA THR A 68 13.42 -13.31 5.79
C THR A 68 11.93 -13.61 5.81
N ILE A 69 11.24 -13.31 6.92
CA ILE A 69 9.78 -13.46 7.04
C ILE A 69 9.10 -12.56 6.00
N HIS A 70 9.49 -11.29 5.90
CA HIS A 70 8.97 -10.38 4.90
C HIS A 70 9.23 -10.89 3.47
N ALA A 71 10.46 -11.27 3.15
CA ALA A 71 10.86 -11.71 1.82
C ALA A 71 10.13 -12.98 1.35
N ARG A 72 9.79 -13.89 2.26
CA ARG A 72 9.18 -15.19 1.92
C ARG A 72 7.68 -15.24 2.06
N ASN A 73 7.13 -14.54 3.04
CA ASN A 73 5.72 -14.65 3.44
C ASN A 73 4.95 -13.35 3.19
N GLY A 74 5.66 -12.23 2.91
CA GLY A 74 5.06 -10.93 2.67
C GLY A 74 4.04 -11.00 1.54
N GLN A 75 2.84 -10.49 1.81
CA GLN A 75 1.79 -10.43 0.81
C GLN A 75 1.94 -9.14 0.01
N HIS A 76 2.24 -9.28 -1.27
CA HIS A 76 2.40 -8.17 -2.20
C HIS A 76 1.60 -8.43 -3.47
N ASN A 77 1.24 -7.36 -4.17
CA ASN A 77 0.44 -7.41 -5.38
C ASN A 77 -0.89 -8.17 -5.21
N ASN A 78 -1.49 -8.06 -4.02
CA ASN A 78 -2.79 -8.68 -3.75
C ASN A 78 -3.50 -8.00 -2.56
N GLY A 79 -4.77 -8.32 -2.38
CA GLY A 79 -5.61 -7.74 -1.34
C GLY A 79 -5.23 -8.10 0.11
N LEU A 80 -4.24 -8.96 0.35
CA LEU A 80 -3.76 -9.29 1.70
C LEU A 80 -2.53 -8.45 2.11
N PHE A 81 -2.06 -7.54 1.27
CA PHE A 81 -0.93 -6.65 1.55
C PHE A 81 -1.10 -5.92 2.89
N LEU A 82 -2.20 -5.22 3.09
CA LEU A 82 -2.43 -4.42 4.29
C LEU A 82 -2.53 -5.25 5.58
N PRO A 83 -3.38 -6.29 5.66
CA PRO A 83 -3.50 -7.07 6.90
C PRO A 83 -2.22 -7.82 7.25
N TRP A 84 -1.46 -8.32 6.27
CA TRP A 84 -0.22 -9.02 6.53
C TRP A 84 0.83 -8.10 7.19
N HIS A 85 1.07 -6.92 6.62
CA HIS A 85 2.05 -5.97 7.15
C HIS A 85 1.63 -5.38 8.50
N ARG A 86 0.33 -5.19 8.74
CA ARG A 86 -0.21 -4.78 10.05
C ARG A 86 0.16 -5.78 11.14
N VAL A 87 -0.04 -7.06 10.87
CA VAL A 87 0.28 -8.14 11.85
C VAL A 87 1.78 -8.25 12.04
N GLN A 88 2.59 -8.18 10.97
CA GLN A 88 4.05 -8.21 11.08
C GLN A 88 4.59 -7.08 11.97
N LEU A 89 4.12 -5.86 11.77
CA LEU A 89 4.47 -4.70 12.60
C LEU A 89 4.15 -4.96 14.08
N ALA A 90 2.95 -5.45 14.38
CA ALA A 90 2.52 -5.70 15.75
C ALA A 90 3.37 -6.79 16.44
N HIS A 91 3.85 -7.78 15.68
CA HIS A 91 4.76 -8.80 16.21
C HIS A 91 6.16 -8.24 16.46
N LEU A 92 6.71 -7.43 15.54
CA LEU A 92 8.00 -6.78 15.75
C LEU A 92 7.97 -5.90 17.01
N GLU A 93 6.92 -5.10 17.19
CA GLU A 93 6.75 -4.28 18.40
C GLU A 93 6.79 -5.11 19.68
N ARG A 94 6.12 -6.26 19.69
CA ARG A 94 6.12 -7.17 20.86
C ARG A 94 7.49 -7.78 21.10
N ILE A 95 8.23 -8.14 20.06
CA ILE A 95 9.60 -8.65 20.16
C ILE A 95 10.51 -7.57 20.76
N ILE A 96 10.47 -6.34 20.25
CA ILE A 96 11.27 -5.22 20.73
C ILE A 96 10.91 -4.91 22.19
N ALA A 97 9.63 -4.77 22.52
CA ALA A 97 9.16 -4.54 23.88
C ALA A 97 9.66 -5.63 24.86
N GLY A 98 9.61 -6.90 24.45
CA GLY A 98 10.10 -8.02 25.26
C GLY A 98 11.62 -8.04 25.45
N LEU A 99 12.37 -7.62 24.43
CA LEU A 99 13.84 -7.60 24.50
C LEU A 99 14.40 -6.40 25.26
N THR A 100 13.73 -5.26 25.19
CA THR A 100 14.19 -3.99 25.82
C THR A 100 13.56 -3.71 27.18
N GLY A 101 12.46 -4.40 27.51
CA GLY A 101 11.66 -4.10 28.69
C GLY A 101 10.71 -2.90 28.55
N HIS A 102 10.69 -2.22 27.38
CA HIS A 102 9.79 -1.10 27.10
C HIS A 102 8.40 -1.60 26.67
N ALA A 103 7.58 -1.99 27.64
CA ALA A 103 6.26 -2.58 27.38
C ALA A 103 5.31 -1.69 26.56
N ALA A 104 5.48 -0.38 26.62
CA ALA A 104 4.68 0.61 25.90
C ALA A 104 5.23 0.92 24.50
N PHE A 105 6.33 0.29 24.06
CA PHE A 105 6.93 0.55 22.75
C PHE A 105 5.91 0.42 21.63
N ALA A 106 5.87 1.42 20.78
CA ALA A 106 5.10 1.44 19.53
C ALA A 106 5.99 1.94 18.40
N MET A 107 5.87 1.34 17.22
CA MET A 107 6.66 1.72 16.05
C MET A 107 6.32 3.15 15.61
N PRO A 108 7.27 4.08 15.55
CA PRO A 108 7.01 5.39 14.97
C PRO A 108 6.60 5.26 13.49
N TYR A 109 5.76 6.16 13.00
CA TYR A 109 5.45 6.21 11.58
C TYR A 109 6.11 7.42 10.92
N TRP A 110 6.57 7.25 9.69
CA TRP A 110 7.12 8.33 8.88
C TRP A 110 6.14 8.74 7.78
N ASP A 111 5.54 9.92 7.97
CA ASP A 111 4.69 10.54 6.96
C ASP A 111 5.55 11.34 5.97
N ALA A 112 5.97 10.69 4.91
CA ALA A 112 6.83 11.27 3.90
C ALA A 112 6.15 12.38 3.09
N GLN A 113 4.83 12.48 3.10
CA GLN A 113 4.10 13.55 2.42
C GLN A 113 4.15 14.87 3.19
N GLU A 114 4.01 14.78 4.49
CA GLU A 114 4.04 15.96 5.35
C GLU A 114 5.48 16.33 5.71
N HIS A 115 6.32 15.32 5.95
CA HIS A 115 7.71 15.47 6.39
C HIS A 115 8.66 14.81 5.40
N GLN A 116 9.06 15.56 4.40
CA GLN A 116 9.86 15.10 3.26
C GLN A 116 11.31 14.72 3.63
N THR A 117 11.75 15.05 4.83
CA THR A 117 13.07 14.69 5.36
C THR A 117 12.95 13.60 6.41
N LEU A 118 13.93 12.70 6.43
CA LEU A 118 14.06 11.73 7.50
C LEU A 118 14.59 12.41 8.79
N PRO A 119 14.11 12.00 9.97
CA PRO A 119 14.65 12.50 11.23
C PRO A 119 16.15 12.16 11.41
N SER A 120 16.91 13.06 12.05
CA SER A 120 18.34 12.87 12.29
C SER A 120 18.65 11.59 13.08
N TRP A 121 17.77 11.19 13.98
CA TRP A 121 17.96 9.98 14.78
C TRP A 121 17.96 8.65 13.98
N ILE A 122 17.63 8.71 12.67
CA ILE A 122 17.75 7.57 11.75
C ILE A 122 18.78 7.80 10.64
N THR A 123 19.19 9.06 10.41
CA THR A 123 20.13 9.43 9.34
C THR A 123 21.55 9.72 9.85
N ASP A 124 21.70 10.14 11.09
CA ASP A 124 23.01 10.41 11.69
C ASP A 124 23.83 9.13 11.78
N ARG A 125 25.09 9.19 11.38
CA ARG A 125 25.99 8.02 11.30
C ARG A 125 26.24 7.33 12.64
N ASP A 126 26.11 8.07 13.73
CA ASP A 126 26.29 7.57 15.10
C ASP A 126 24.97 7.08 15.72
N ALA A 127 23.85 7.23 15.03
CA ALA A 127 22.57 6.74 15.49
C ALA A 127 22.50 5.21 15.42
N LEU A 128 21.89 4.58 16.42
CA LEU A 128 21.67 3.12 16.44
C LEU A 128 20.87 2.62 15.25
N LEU A 129 19.99 3.45 14.70
CA LEU A 129 19.13 3.15 13.56
C LEU A 129 19.76 3.54 12.20
N TYR A 130 21.03 3.93 12.19
CA TYR A 130 21.72 4.22 10.95
C TYR A 130 22.00 2.94 10.14
N GLU A 131 21.63 2.99 8.83
CA GLU A 131 21.90 1.88 7.90
C GLU A 131 22.88 2.33 6.80
N ARG A 132 24.04 1.70 6.76
CA ARG A 132 25.13 2.05 5.83
C ARG A 132 24.81 1.74 4.38
N GLN A 133 23.95 0.77 4.13
CA GLN A 133 23.56 0.31 2.79
C GLN A 133 22.34 1.06 2.24
N ARG A 134 21.83 2.04 3.01
CA ARG A 134 20.84 2.98 2.50
C ARG A 134 21.43 3.80 1.37
N ALA A 135 20.63 4.21 0.39
CA ALA A 135 21.11 5.04 -0.70
C ALA A 135 21.76 6.34 -0.18
N ARG A 136 22.78 6.82 -0.86
CA ARG A 136 23.41 8.10 -0.51
C ARG A 136 22.45 9.24 -0.84
N GLY A 137 22.39 10.25 0.04
CA GLY A 137 21.57 11.42 -0.17
C GLY A 137 20.10 11.28 0.26
N VAL A 138 19.73 10.18 0.92
CA VAL A 138 18.39 9.94 1.46
C VAL A 138 17.99 10.98 2.53
N ASP A 139 18.95 11.47 3.28
CA ASP A 139 18.83 12.57 4.23
C ASP A 139 18.52 13.92 3.56
N THR A 140 18.81 14.05 2.27
CA THR A 140 18.58 15.24 1.43
C THR A 140 17.58 15.00 0.29
N LEU A 141 16.78 13.94 0.37
CA LEU A 141 15.78 13.63 -0.66
C LEU A 141 14.85 14.82 -0.86
N ASP A 142 14.95 15.42 -2.02
CA ASP A 142 14.00 16.41 -2.49
C ASP A 142 12.74 15.70 -3.00
N PHE A 143 11.79 15.51 -2.09
CA PHE A 143 10.48 14.97 -2.42
C PHE A 143 9.61 15.96 -3.21
N SER A 144 10.02 17.23 -3.30
CA SER A 144 9.33 18.25 -4.10
C SER A 144 9.54 18.06 -5.60
N ALA A 145 10.51 17.22 -5.99
CA ALA A 145 10.75 16.90 -7.39
C ALA A 145 9.47 16.40 -8.08
N ALA A 146 9.38 16.65 -9.37
CA ALA A 146 8.25 16.31 -10.24
C ALA A 146 7.73 14.85 -10.12
N ARG A 147 8.49 13.97 -9.50
CA ARG A 147 8.13 12.57 -9.20
C ARG A 147 7.10 12.45 -8.09
N TRP A 148 7.25 13.20 -6.99
CA TRP A 148 6.29 13.17 -5.87
C TRP A 148 4.96 13.79 -6.23
N ALA A 149 4.97 14.85 -7.04
CA ALA A 149 3.76 15.44 -7.59
C ALA A 149 2.94 14.45 -8.45
N ARG A 150 3.57 13.38 -8.91
CA ARG A 150 2.92 12.31 -9.70
C ARG A 150 2.37 11.17 -8.84
N SER A 151 2.82 11.04 -7.59
CA SER A 151 2.22 10.07 -6.67
C SER A 151 0.84 10.59 -6.24
N PRO A 152 -0.22 9.79 -6.34
CA PRO A 152 -1.51 10.21 -5.84
C PRO A 152 -1.40 10.50 -4.35
N HIS A 153 -1.82 11.70 -3.94
CA HIS A 153 -1.87 12.06 -2.53
C HIS A 153 -2.72 11.05 -1.76
N VAL A 154 -2.35 10.80 -0.50
CA VAL A 154 -3.11 9.91 0.40
C VAL A 154 -4.60 10.25 0.43
N SER A 155 -4.96 11.54 0.28
CA SER A 155 -6.33 11.98 0.16
C SER A 155 -7.11 11.32 -0.99
N ARG A 156 -6.46 11.03 -2.12
CA ARG A 156 -7.06 10.28 -3.23
C ARG A 156 -7.15 8.79 -2.94
N LEU A 157 -6.15 8.23 -2.24
CA LEU A 157 -6.13 6.83 -1.89
C LEU A 157 -7.31 6.42 -1.00
N THR A 158 -7.94 7.37 -0.31
CA THR A 158 -8.95 7.09 0.70
C THR A 158 -10.39 7.29 0.25
N SER A 159 -10.61 7.84 -0.95
CA SER A 159 -11.95 8.04 -1.51
C SER A 159 -12.46 6.82 -2.29
N ASP A 160 -11.63 5.83 -2.53
CA ASP A 160 -11.93 4.73 -3.43
C ASP A 160 -12.58 3.53 -2.72
N GLY A 161 -13.29 2.70 -3.53
CA GLY A 161 -13.84 1.42 -3.05
C GLY A 161 -12.72 0.48 -2.59
N PHE A 162 -13.08 -0.50 -1.77
CA PHE A 162 -12.14 -1.38 -1.08
C PHE A 162 -11.08 -2.02 -2.01
N GLU A 163 -11.50 -2.63 -3.11
CA GLU A 163 -10.54 -3.30 -4.01
C GLU A 163 -9.58 -2.33 -4.71
N THR A 164 -10.05 -1.13 -5.04
CA THR A 164 -9.19 -0.08 -5.60
C THR A 164 -8.17 0.39 -4.57
N PHE A 165 -8.60 0.53 -3.32
CA PHE A 165 -7.75 0.95 -2.22
C PHE A 165 -6.75 -0.13 -1.80
N ALA A 166 -7.21 -1.34 -1.49
CA ALA A 166 -6.45 -2.39 -0.83
C ALA A 166 -5.87 -3.45 -1.76
N GLY A 167 -6.42 -3.58 -2.98
CA GLY A 167 -6.06 -4.64 -3.93
C GLY A 167 -7.09 -5.75 -4.03
N LYS A 168 -6.88 -6.63 -5.00
CA LYS A 168 -7.77 -7.73 -5.35
C LYS A 168 -7.19 -9.08 -4.96
N LEU A 169 -8.06 -10.07 -4.81
CA LEU A 169 -7.66 -11.47 -4.70
C LEU A 169 -7.97 -12.21 -6.01
N PRO A 170 -7.15 -13.18 -6.42
CA PRO A 170 -5.89 -13.61 -5.80
C PRO A 170 -4.72 -12.67 -6.06
N SER A 171 -4.80 -11.78 -7.05
CA SER A 171 -3.75 -10.82 -7.38
C SER A 171 -4.32 -9.50 -7.91
N GLY A 172 -3.57 -8.43 -7.72
CA GLY A 172 -3.84 -7.07 -8.12
C GLY A 172 -3.56 -6.11 -6.97
N ALA A 173 -2.50 -5.29 -7.11
CA ALA A 173 -2.16 -4.29 -6.12
C ALA A 173 -3.26 -3.23 -6.01
N GLY A 174 -3.52 -2.78 -4.79
CA GLY A 174 -4.33 -1.59 -4.56
C GLY A 174 -3.53 -0.31 -4.74
N MET A 175 -4.21 0.84 -4.76
CA MET A 175 -3.55 2.14 -4.88
C MET A 175 -2.56 2.40 -3.73
N VAL A 176 -2.86 1.93 -2.53
CA VAL A 176 -1.96 2.10 -1.38
C VAL A 176 -0.62 1.42 -1.62
N GLU A 177 -0.63 0.18 -2.11
CA GLU A 177 0.59 -0.55 -2.42
C GLU A 177 1.26 0.02 -3.66
N GLY A 178 0.54 0.10 -4.78
CA GLY A 178 1.10 0.47 -6.09
C GLY A 178 1.68 1.88 -6.13
N TYR A 179 0.97 2.86 -5.58
CA TYR A 179 1.37 4.27 -5.70
C TYR A 179 2.00 4.84 -4.43
N GLY A 180 1.42 4.56 -3.28
CA GLY A 180 1.93 5.11 -2.01
C GLY A 180 3.18 4.38 -1.53
N HIS A 181 3.07 3.07 -1.37
CA HIS A 181 4.11 2.24 -0.78
C HIS A 181 5.32 2.05 -1.72
N ASN A 182 5.10 1.56 -2.96
CA ASN A 182 6.18 1.27 -3.89
C ASN A 182 7.03 2.50 -4.20
N PHE A 183 6.40 3.67 -4.29
CA PHE A 183 7.10 4.94 -4.54
C PHE A 183 8.12 5.25 -3.44
N ILE A 184 7.77 5.07 -2.17
CA ILE A 184 8.70 5.31 -1.06
C ILE A 184 9.87 4.33 -1.07
N HIS A 185 9.63 3.07 -1.39
CA HIS A 185 10.70 2.07 -1.53
C HIS A 185 11.73 2.50 -2.57
N GLU A 186 11.28 2.96 -3.73
CA GLU A 186 12.16 3.45 -4.79
C GLU A 186 12.90 4.73 -4.39
N LEU A 187 12.19 5.66 -3.76
CA LEU A 187 12.73 6.95 -3.38
C LEU A 187 13.85 6.82 -2.33
N VAL A 188 13.64 5.99 -1.32
CA VAL A 188 14.66 5.70 -0.30
C VAL A 188 15.83 4.92 -0.89
N GLY A 189 15.59 4.03 -1.82
CA GLY A 189 16.63 3.30 -2.51
C GLY A 189 17.43 2.34 -1.62
N GLY A 190 18.61 1.93 -2.08
CA GLY A 190 19.48 1.02 -1.32
C GLY A 190 18.80 -0.31 -0.99
N LEU A 191 18.80 -0.71 0.30
CA LEU A 191 18.12 -1.93 0.74
C LEU A 191 16.62 -1.91 0.49
N MET A 192 15.98 -0.74 0.55
CA MET A 192 14.54 -0.56 0.34
C MET A 192 14.08 -0.92 -1.07
N LYS A 193 14.95 -0.92 -2.07
CA LYS A 193 14.59 -1.22 -3.47
C LYS A 193 14.23 -2.69 -3.73
N ARG A 194 14.53 -3.60 -2.84
CA ARG A 194 14.36 -5.03 -3.07
C ARG A 194 13.60 -5.69 -1.94
N LEU A 195 12.60 -6.49 -2.29
CA LEU A 195 11.81 -7.25 -1.32
C LEU A 195 12.70 -8.08 -0.39
N SER A 196 13.73 -8.72 -0.93
CA SER A 196 14.63 -9.60 -0.17
C SER A 196 15.48 -8.87 0.88
N THR A 197 15.61 -7.55 0.81
CA THR A 197 16.47 -6.76 1.69
C THR A 197 15.78 -5.61 2.41
N ALA A 198 14.60 -5.21 1.96
CA ALA A 198 13.93 -4.00 2.40
C ALA A 198 13.75 -3.91 3.92
N ALA A 199 13.31 -4.98 4.56
CA ALA A 199 13.07 -5.01 6.00
C ALA A 199 14.34 -5.05 6.86
N ASN A 200 15.55 -5.09 6.25
CA ASN A 200 16.81 -4.87 6.96
C ASN A 200 17.08 -3.39 7.22
N ASP A 201 16.52 -2.47 6.42
CA ASP A 201 16.61 -1.05 6.71
C ASP A 201 15.54 -0.67 7.75
N PRO A 202 15.89 -0.07 8.89
CA PRO A 202 14.93 0.33 9.91
C PRO A 202 13.85 1.31 9.39
N ILE A 203 14.12 2.06 8.32
CA ILE A 203 13.13 2.95 7.70
C ILE A 203 11.93 2.18 7.11
N PHE A 204 12.12 0.93 6.71
CA PHE A 204 11.05 0.04 6.25
C PHE A 204 9.90 -0.01 7.26
N TRP A 205 10.21 -0.16 8.53
CA TRP A 205 9.23 -0.31 9.59
C TRP A 205 8.46 0.98 9.86
N LEU A 206 9.14 2.13 9.77
CA LEU A 206 8.51 3.45 9.89
C LEU A 206 7.58 3.71 8.71
N HIS A 207 8.02 3.33 7.52
CA HIS A 207 7.23 3.46 6.29
C HIS A 207 5.97 2.58 6.35
N HIS A 208 6.12 1.30 6.69
CA HIS A 208 4.98 0.39 6.82
C HIS A 208 4.03 0.76 7.97
N ALA A 209 4.54 1.35 9.05
CA ALA A 209 3.69 1.94 10.09
C ALA A 209 2.83 3.09 9.53
N ASN A 210 3.36 3.90 8.59
CA ASN A 210 2.57 4.92 7.89
C ASN A 210 1.57 4.32 6.89
N VAL A 211 1.95 3.29 6.16
CA VAL A 211 1.04 2.53 5.27
C VAL A 211 -0.14 1.97 6.08
N ASP A 212 0.13 1.40 7.24
CA ASP A 212 -0.90 0.92 8.16
C ASP A 212 -1.77 2.06 8.72
N ARG A 213 -1.19 3.24 8.97
CA ARG A 213 -1.92 4.46 9.37
C ARG A 213 -2.89 4.91 8.26
N VAL A 214 -2.49 4.82 7.00
CA VAL A 214 -3.37 5.08 5.85
C VAL A 214 -4.58 4.14 5.89
N TRP A 215 -4.35 2.84 6.10
CA TRP A 215 -5.46 1.90 6.23
C TRP A 215 -6.33 2.16 7.46
N ALA A 216 -5.74 2.45 8.62
CA ALA A 216 -6.49 2.80 9.83
C ALA A 216 -7.38 4.03 9.61
N THR A 217 -6.88 5.01 8.84
CA THR A 217 -7.63 6.21 8.48
C THR A 217 -8.78 5.90 7.54
N TRP A 218 -8.52 5.11 6.49
CA TRP A 218 -9.55 4.66 5.56
C TRP A 218 -10.64 3.89 6.29
N HIS A 219 -10.26 2.91 7.13
CA HIS A 219 -11.17 2.11 7.95
C HIS A 219 -12.09 2.97 8.83
N ALA A 220 -11.54 3.96 9.52
CA ALA A 220 -12.30 4.83 10.43
C ALA A 220 -13.41 5.65 9.74
N ARG A 221 -13.43 5.73 8.42
CA ARG A 221 -14.36 6.52 7.62
C ARG A 221 -15.37 5.68 6.86
N GLN A 222 -15.15 4.38 6.83
CA GLN A 222 -16.01 3.48 6.06
C GLN A 222 -17.23 3.04 6.87
N PRO A 223 -18.36 2.76 6.21
CA PRO A 223 -19.48 2.09 6.85
C PRO A 223 -19.09 0.68 7.33
N ALA A 224 -19.78 0.17 8.32
CA ALA A 224 -19.45 -1.09 9.01
C ALA A 224 -19.28 -2.32 8.08
N ASN A 225 -19.90 -2.33 6.90
CA ASN A 225 -19.93 -3.49 5.99
C ASN A 225 -19.17 -3.27 4.68
N VAL A 226 -18.13 -2.44 4.69
CA VAL A 226 -17.37 -2.13 3.46
C VAL A 226 -16.49 -3.28 2.97
N TYR A 227 -16.09 -4.18 3.87
CA TYR A 227 -15.20 -5.29 3.53
C TYR A 227 -15.96 -6.49 2.98
N PRO A 228 -15.48 -7.11 1.86
CA PRO A 228 -16.02 -8.37 1.37
C PRO A 228 -15.89 -9.49 2.43
N GLU A 229 -16.93 -10.31 2.58
CA GLU A 229 -16.94 -11.40 3.57
C GLU A 229 -15.86 -12.45 3.30
N ASP A 230 -15.68 -12.82 2.05
CA ASP A 230 -14.66 -13.77 1.62
C ASP A 230 -13.23 -13.26 1.89
N TRP A 231 -13.00 -11.94 1.81
CA TRP A 231 -11.74 -11.32 2.17
C TRP A 231 -11.50 -11.34 3.68
N THR A 232 -12.50 -10.97 4.49
CA THR A 232 -12.38 -10.99 5.96
C THR A 232 -12.23 -12.40 6.54
N ALA A 233 -12.67 -13.41 5.80
CA ALA A 233 -12.49 -14.82 6.16
C ALA A 233 -11.08 -15.36 5.88
N ARG A 234 -10.26 -14.67 5.08
CA ARG A 234 -8.88 -15.08 4.77
C ARG A 234 -8.00 -15.03 6.01
N THR A 235 -6.87 -15.72 5.91
CA THR A 235 -5.83 -15.72 6.94
C THR A 235 -4.49 -15.24 6.38
N VAL A 236 -3.68 -14.68 7.26
CA VAL A 236 -2.29 -14.30 7.02
C VAL A 236 -1.41 -14.91 8.10
N GLY A 237 -0.21 -15.36 7.76
CA GLY A 237 0.63 -16.10 8.68
C GLY A 237 2.12 -15.98 8.42
N GLY A 238 2.90 -16.84 9.07
CA GLY A 238 4.34 -16.90 8.98
C GLY A 238 5.06 -15.95 9.95
N PHE A 239 4.39 -15.51 11.00
CA PHE A 239 4.94 -14.57 12.00
C PHE A 239 5.57 -15.27 13.19
N VAL A 240 6.43 -14.52 13.88
CA VAL A 240 7.13 -14.97 15.08
C VAL A 240 6.75 -14.08 16.26
N GLY A 241 6.44 -14.70 17.38
CA GLY A 241 6.09 -14.02 18.63
C GLY A 241 7.30 -13.60 19.48
N PRO A 242 7.04 -12.93 20.61
CA PRO A 242 8.08 -12.32 21.45
C PRO A 242 9.01 -13.34 22.13
N GLN A 243 8.66 -14.60 22.23
CA GLN A 243 9.53 -15.67 22.72
C GLN A 243 10.20 -16.46 21.60
N GLY A 244 9.90 -16.16 20.33
CA GLY A 244 10.41 -16.85 19.14
C GLY A 244 9.52 -17.99 18.65
N GLU A 245 8.33 -18.12 19.21
CA GLU A 245 7.29 -19.07 18.84
C GLU A 245 6.64 -18.71 17.50
N ASP A 246 6.14 -19.72 16.78
CA ASP A 246 5.21 -19.51 15.66
C ASP A 246 3.85 -19.08 16.22
N THR A 247 3.31 -17.99 15.70
CA THR A 247 2.04 -17.43 16.19
C THR A 247 0.81 -18.00 15.48
N GLY A 248 1.02 -18.89 14.52
CA GLY A 248 -0.06 -19.41 13.69
C GLY A 248 -0.65 -18.35 12.74
N ASP A 249 -1.75 -18.73 12.12
CA ASP A 249 -2.46 -17.87 11.17
C ASP A 249 -3.43 -16.92 11.87
N TRP A 250 -3.51 -15.69 11.36
CA TRP A 250 -4.39 -14.63 11.83
C TRP A 250 -5.51 -14.40 10.82
N ARG A 251 -6.75 -14.46 11.28
CA ARG A 251 -7.89 -14.14 10.43
C ARG A 251 -7.92 -12.64 10.16
N VAL A 252 -8.10 -12.26 8.90
CA VAL A 252 -8.10 -10.86 8.47
C VAL A 252 -9.18 -10.04 9.19
N GLY A 253 -10.37 -10.61 9.37
CA GLY A 253 -11.46 -9.97 10.10
C GLY A 253 -11.14 -9.60 11.54
N ASP A 254 -10.18 -10.31 12.18
CA ASP A 254 -9.81 -10.07 13.59
C ASP A 254 -8.79 -8.94 13.76
N VAL A 255 -8.20 -8.47 12.64
CA VAL A 255 -7.15 -7.45 12.63
C VAL A 255 -7.56 -6.15 11.91
N LEU A 256 -8.85 -5.96 11.61
CA LEU A 256 -9.35 -4.74 10.99
C LEU A 256 -9.11 -3.50 11.87
N GLU A 257 -9.32 -3.66 13.16
CA GLU A 257 -9.14 -2.61 14.16
C GLU A 257 -7.72 -2.65 14.74
N THR A 258 -7.01 -1.52 14.74
CA THR A 258 -5.68 -1.42 15.35
C THR A 258 -5.71 -1.77 16.84
N ARG A 259 -6.83 -1.47 17.50
CA ARG A 259 -7.06 -1.77 18.92
C ARG A 259 -7.07 -3.27 19.22
N SER A 260 -7.49 -4.12 18.28
CA SER A 260 -7.42 -5.58 18.43
C SER A 260 -5.99 -6.07 18.58
N LEU A 261 -5.01 -5.34 18.01
CA LEU A 261 -3.59 -5.63 18.13
C LEU A 261 -2.90 -4.85 19.27
N GLY A 262 -3.65 -4.03 20.03
CA GLY A 262 -3.21 -3.33 21.23
C GLY A 262 -2.52 -2.01 20.99
N TYR A 263 -2.75 -1.34 19.86
CA TYR A 263 -2.20 -0.02 19.57
C TYR A 263 -3.22 0.94 18.95
N VAL A 264 -2.86 2.21 18.93
CA VAL A 264 -3.57 3.29 18.22
C VAL A 264 -2.54 4.22 17.58
N TYR A 265 -2.99 5.11 16.71
CA TYR A 265 -2.20 6.24 16.22
C TYR A 265 -2.49 7.49 17.03
N ASP A 266 -1.47 8.35 17.23
CA ASP A 266 -1.64 9.68 17.82
C ASP A 266 -2.56 10.54 16.93
N HIS A 267 -2.35 10.51 15.61
CA HIS A 267 -3.16 11.19 14.62
C HIS A 267 -3.43 10.27 13.44
N LEU A 268 -4.69 10.17 13.06
CA LEU A 268 -5.06 9.70 11.73
C LEU A 268 -4.82 10.84 10.73
N PHE A 269 -4.72 10.53 9.44
CA PHE A 269 -4.53 11.60 8.46
C PHE A 269 -5.63 12.64 8.58
N PRO A 270 -5.28 13.92 8.75
CA PRO A 270 -6.24 14.98 8.57
C PRO A 270 -6.59 14.98 7.09
N PHE A 271 -7.69 14.33 6.73
CA PHE A 271 -8.22 14.61 5.42
C PHE A 271 -8.79 16.01 5.49
N PRO A 272 -8.35 16.92 4.62
CA PRO A 272 -9.28 17.93 4.21
C PRO A 272 -10.54 17.18 3.86
N VAL A 273 -11.69 17.70 4.27
CA VAL A 273 -12.94 17.44 3.59
C VAL A 273 -12.70 18.02 2.20
N PHE A 274 -11.91 17.31 1.38
CA PHE A 274 -12.06 17.44 -0.03
C PHE A 274 -13.51 16.99 -0.23
N SER A 275 -14.32 17.89 -0.66
CA SER A 275 -15.36 17.53 -1.57
C SER A 275 -14.65 16.57 -2.51
N ALA A 276 -14.79 15.26 -2.26
CA ALA A 276 -14.32 14.31 -3.24
C ALA A 276 -14.86 14.84 -4.57
N PRO A 277 -14.15 14.68 -5.71
CA PRO A 277 -14.79 14.87 -7.00
C PRO A 277 -16.08 14.03 -7.10
N ASP A 278 -16.23 13.09 -6.19
CA ASP A 278 -17.42 12.33 -5.85
C ASP A 278 -18.25 12.89 -4.68
N ALA A 279 -17.96 14.05 -4.11
CA ALA A 279 -18.91 14.71 -3.22
C ALA A 279 -19.96 15.40 -4.09
N GLY A 280 -21.12 14.78 -4.16
CA GLY A 280 -22.28 15.37 -4.82
C GLY A 280 -22.66 16.74 -4.26
N PRO A 281 -23.60 17.41 -4.88
CA PRO A 281 -24.11 18.69 -4.41
C PRO A 281 -24.60 18.58 -2.96
N PRO A 282 -24.68 19.70 -2.22
CA PRO A 282 -25.13 19.69 -0.84
C PRO A 282 -26.46 18.92 -0.69
N GLY A 283 -26.46 17.88 0.14
CA GLY A 283 -27.62 17.02 0.37
C GLY A 283 -27.60 15.68 -0.39
N ALA A 284 -26.75 15.48 -1.38
CA ALA A 284 -26.59 14.18 -2.03
C ALA A 284 -25.85 13.21 -1.13
N THR A 285 -26.36 11.99 -1.00
CA THR A 285 -25.81 10.97 -0.09
C THR A 285 -25.11 9.84 -0.79
N ARG A 286 -25.36 9.65 -2.08
CA ARG A 286 -24.70 8.60 -2.87
C ARG A 286 -24.75 8.90 -4.37
N ARG A 287 -23.85 8.28 -5.11
CA ARG A 287 -23.83 8.29 -6.56
C ARG A 287 -24.53 7.05 -7.11
N GLU A 288 -25.50 7.23 -7.95
CA GLU A 288 -26.15 6.14 -8.67
C GLU A 288 -25.72 6.12 -10.13
N PRO A 289 -25.41 4.93 -10.70
CA PRO A 289 -25.23 4.83 -12.14
C PRO A 289 -26.52 5.25 -12.85
N VAL A 290 -26.43 6.20 -13.76
CA VAL A 290 -27.53 6.55 -14.65
C VAL A 290 -27.37 5.72 -15.90
N GLY A 291 -28.14 4.64 -15.99
CA GLY A 291 -28.33 3.80 -17.19
C GLY A 291 -27.28 3.95 -18.30
N GLY A 292 -26.23 3.28 -18.19
CA GLY A 292 -25.59 2.46 -19.14
C GLY A 292 -24.85 2.98 -20.33
N VAL A 293 -24.19 4.14 -20.36
CA VAL A 293 -23.13 4.28 -21.35
C VAL A 293 -21.83 3.84 -20.70
N VAL A 294 -21.54 2.58 -20.83
CA VAL A 294 -20.26 2.01 -20.46
C VAL A 294 -19.43 1.93 -21.74
N TYR A 295 -18.45 2.81 -21.87
CA TYR A 295 -17.41 2.60 -22.86
C TYR A 295 -16.37 1.68 -22.21
N GLN A 296 -16.19 0.49 -22.79
CA GLN A 296 -15.06 -0.38 -22.47
C GLN A 296 -14.04 -0.22 -23.58
N LEU A 297 -12.89 0.33 -23.23
CA LEU A 297 -11.81 0.60 -24.16
C LEU A 297 -10.61 -0.28 -23.78
N ARG A 298 -9.99 -0.86 -24.78
CA ARG A 298 -8.67 -1.48 -24.65
C ARG A 298 -7.71 -0.73 -25.56
N ALA A 299 -6.48 -0.61 -25.12
CA ALA A 299 -5.47 0.02 -25.93
C ALA A 299 -5.18 -0.83 -27.17
N ASP A 300 -5.10 -0.17 -28.32
CA ASP A 300 -4.54 -0.74 -29.53
C ASP A 300 -3.01 -0.65 -29.43
N GLY A 301 -2.32 -1.76 -29.40
CA GLY A 301 -0.86 -1.80 -29.39
C GLY A 301 -0.32 -3.22 -29.61
N GLU A 302 0.88 -3.30 -30.18
CA GLU A 302 1.61 -4.56 -30.24
C GLU A 302 1.85 -5.10 -28.83
N PRO A 303 1.45 -6.34 -28.52
CA PRO A 303 1.83 -6.99 -27.28
C PRO A 303 3.37 -7.00 -27.18
N ARG A 304 3.95 -6.39 -26.16
CA ARG A 304 5.39 -6.21 -25.88
C ARG A 304 5.95 -4.81 -26.19
N SER A 305 5.10 -3.80 -26.25
CA SER A 305 5.54 -2.41 -26.31
C SER A 305 5.76 -1.87 -24.90
N ASP A 306 6.79 -1.01 -24.74
CA ASP A 306 6.99 -0.20 -23.53
C ASP A 306 5.99 0.96 -23.40
N ARG A 307 5.10 1.08 -24.37
CA ARG A 307 4.06 2.10 -24.44
C ARG A 307 2.79 1.55 -25.06
N MET A 308 1.65 1.89 -24.45
CA MET A 308 0.31 1.67 -25.01
C MET A 308 -0.52 2.94 -24.89
N SER A 309 -1.49 3.11 -25.76
CA SER A 309 -2.41 4.25 -25.67
C SER A 309 -3.80 3.91 -26.17
N VAL A 310 -4.79 4.61 -25.64
CA VAL A 310 -6.18 4.58 -26.09
C VAL A 310 -6.68 6.01 -26.23
N THR A 311 -7.31 6.31 -27.36
CA THR A 311 -7.99 7.59 -27.56
C THR A 311 -9.44 7.45 -27.11
N LEU A 312 -9.90 8.38 -26.27
CA LEU A 312 -11.27 8.39 -25.81
C LEU A 312 -12.22 8.70 -26.97
N PRO A 313 -13.39 8.04 -27.05
CA PRO A 313 -14.41 8.40 -28.04
C PRO A 313 -14.82 9.87 -27.92
N ALA A 314 -14.91 10.56 -29.04
CA ALA A 314 -15.27 11.99 -29.06
C ALA A 314 -16.60 12.28 -28.34
N GLU A 315 -17.57 11.36 -28.47
CA GLU A 315 -18.84 11.47 -27.75
C GLU A 315 -18.67 11.38 -26.24
N ALA A 316 -17.82 10.47 -25.72
CA ALA A 316 -17.52 10.37 -24.29
C ALA A 316 -16.87 11.65 -23.78
N VAL A 317 -15.90 12.19 -24.52
CA VAL A 317 -15.23 13.46 -24.19
C VAL A 317 -16.22 14.64 -24.20
N ALA A 318 -17.12 14.70 -25.18
CA ALA A 318 -18.16 15.72 -25.23
C ALA A 318 -19.09 15.67 -24.01
N ARG A 319 -19.48 14.47 -23.57
CA ARG A 319 -20.29 14.27 -22.35
C ARG A 319 -19.51 14.66 -21.10
N MET A 320 -18.23 14.33 -21.01
CA MET A 320 -17.38 14.77 -19.87
C MET A 320 -17.33 16.29 -19.78
N ARG A 321 -17.24 16.99 -20.91
CA ARG A 321 -17.26 18.45 -20.97
C ARG A 321 -18.60 19.06 -20.61
N ALA A 322 -19.69 18.37 -20.92
CA ALA A 322 -21.06 18.78 -20.59
C ALA A 322 -21.49 18.37 -19.18
N ALA A 323 -20.63 17.70 -18.42
CA ALA A 323 -20.91 17.30 -17.05
C ALA A 323 -21.16 18.53 -16.17
N ASP A 324 -22.17 18.44 -15.32
CA ASP A 324 -22.52 19.46 -14.32
C ASP A 324 -22.40 18.85 -12.91
N ASP A 325 -22.74 19.63 -11.89
CA ASP A 325 -22.68 19.19 -10.49
C ASP A 325 -23.55 17.96 -10.19
N THR A 326 -24.48 17.61 -11.06
CA THR A 326 -25.43 16.51 -10.87
C THR A 326 -25.13 15.29 -11.73
N LEU A 327 -24.45 15.44 -12.86
CA LEU A 327 -24.15 14.38 -13.81
C LEU A 327 -22.66 14.36 -14.14
N MET A 328 -21.99 13.28 -13.85
CA MET A 328 -20.55 13.11 -14.08
C MET A 328 -20.25 11.85 -14.89
N ILE A 329 -19.25 11.91 -15.74
CA ILE A 329 -18.63 10.72 -16.31
C ILE A 329 -17.37 10.42 -15.51
N ALA A 330 -17.36 9.25 -14.89
CA ALA A 330 -16.20 8.71 -14.22
C ALA A 330 -15.44 7.76 -15.13
N GLY A 331 -14.13 7.89 -15.18
CA GLY A 331 -13.26 6.93 -15.80
C GLY A 331 -12.52 6.12 -14.73
N ALA A 332 -12.52 4.81 -14.88
CA ALA A 332 -11.70 3.91 -14.09
C ALA A 332 -11.03 2.90 -15.00
N GLY A 333 -9.78 2.62 -14.78
CA GLY A 333 -9.03 1.69 -15.61
C GLY A 333 -8.04 0.86 -14.82
N THR A 334 -7.45 -0.09 -15.50
CA THR A 334 -6.42 -0.97 -14.97
C THR A 334 -5.34 -1.14 -16.01
N VAL A 335 -4.10 -1.03 -15.56
CA VAL A 335 -2.91 -1.42 -16.32
C VAL A 335 -2.43 -2.74 -15.77
N ALA A 336 -2.48 -3.79 -16.58
CA ALA A 336 -1.83 -5.05 -16.26
C ALA A 336 -0.48 -5.12 -16.98
N TYR A 337 0.53 -5.67 -16.31
CA TYR A 337 1.85 -5.86 -16.90
C TYR A 337 2.59 -7.05 -16.27
N GLN A 338 3.47 -7.64 -17.04
CA GLN A 338 4.41 -8.64 -16.54
C GLN A 338 5.75 -7.98 -16.26
N ALA A 339 6.21 -8.07 -15.02
CA ALA A 339 7.51 -7.54 -14.65
C ALA A 339 8.63 -8.42 -15.21
N ASN A 340 9.67 -7.77 -15.72
CA ASN A 340 10.91 -8.42 -16.13
C ASN A 340 12.12 -7.53 -15.80
N GLU A 341 13.32 -8.03 -15.99
CA GLU A 341 14.55 -7.30 -15.67
C GLU A 341 14.70 -5.95 -16.38
N THR A 342 14.03 -5.76 -17.53
CA THR A 342 14.09 -4.48 -18.27
C THR A 342 13.27 -3.38 -17.60
N LEU A 343 12.40 -3.73 -16.65
CA LEU A 343 11.64 -2.77 -15.84
C LEU A 343 12.39 -2.35 -14.55
N LEU A 344 13.57 -2.88 -14.31
CA LEU A 344 14.44 -2.45 -13.22
C LEU A 344 14.66 -0.93 -13.25
N ASP A 345 14.49 -0.26 -12.11
CA ASP A 345 14.65 1.20 -11.99
C ASP A 345 13.73 2.01 -12.93
N ARG A 346 12.55 1.47 -13.25
CA ARG A 346 11.53 2.15 -14.05
C ARG A 346 10.24 2.33 -13.27
N SER A 347 9.35 3.18 -13.77
CA SER A 347 7.98 3.29 -13.32
C SER A 347 7.02 3.04 -14.47
N ILE A 348 5.88 2.44 -14.18
CA ILE A 348 4.73 2.43 -15.09
C ILE A 348 3.96 3.71 -14.83
N GLU A 349 3.96 4.62 -15.79
CA GLU A 349 3.23 5.89 -15.71
C GLU A 349 1.99 5.85 -16.60
N ILE A 350 0.87 6.28 -16.04
CA ILE A 350 -0.40 6.43 -16.73
C ILE A 350 -0.63 7.92 -16.95
N ARG A 351 -0.66 8.34 -18.19
CA ARG A 351 -0.83 9.75 -18.59
C ARG A 351 -2.10 9.96 -19.38
N MET A 352 -2.73 11.10 -19.15
CA MET A 352 -3.76 11.60 -20.06
C MET A 352 -3.23 12.86 -20.76
N THR A 353 -3.45 12.95 -22.06
CA THR A 353 -3.04 14.10 -22.88
C THR A 353 -4.21 14.66 -23.68
N CYS A 354 -4.25 15.99 -23.82
CA CYS A 354 -5.22 16.71 -24.63
C CYS A 354 -4.56 18.00 -25.12
N ALA A 355 -4.65 18.32 -26.42
CA ALA A 355 -4.14 19.56 -27.01
C ALA A 355 -2.68 19.88 -26.62
N GLY A 356 -1.80 18.88 -26.60
CA GLY A 356 -0.39 19.03 -26.24
C GLY A 356 -0.12 19.24 -24.75
N ARG A 357 -1.15 19.32 -23.91
CA ARG A 357 -1.04 19.32 -22.44
C ARG A 357 -1.18 17.88 -21.94
N GLY A 358 -0.60 17.57 -20.77
CA GLY A 358 -0.69 16.25 -20.16
C GLY A 358 -0.75 16.30 -18.65
N ILE A 359 -1.44 15.34 -18.07
CA ILE A 359 -1.46 15.07 -16.64
C ILE A 359 -1.10 13.61 -16.37
N SER A 360 -0.54 13.32 -15.20
CA SER A 360 -0.36 11.97 -14.72
C SER A 360 -1.62 11.52 -13.96
N LEU A 361 -2.18 10.39 -14.37
CA LEU A 361 -3.27 9.72 -13.64
C LEU A 361 -2.74 8.79 -12.56
N GLY A 362 -1.45 8.48 -12.59
CA GLY A 362 -0.75 7.66 -11.62
C GLY A 362 0.59 7.18 -12.16
N ALA A 363 1.52 6.95 -11.26
CA ALA A 363 2.80 6.35 -11.58
C ALA A 363 3.17 5.37 -10.46
N SER A 364 3.50 4.14 -10.83
CA SER A 364 3.99 3.15 -9.88
C SER A 364 5.37 2.71 -10.30
N PRO A 365 6.38 2.90 -9.45
CA PRO A 365 7.66 2.24 -9.64
C PRO A 365 7.47 0.73 -9.74
N THR A 366 8.20 0.11 -10.63
CA THR A 366 8.25 -1.35 -10.70
C THR A 366 9.08 -1.86 -9.55
N PHE A 367 8.44 -2.00 -8.39
CA PHE A 367 9.07 -2.54 -7.20
C PHE A 367 9.50 -3.99 -7.47
N LEU A 368 10.79 -4.20 -7.35
CA LEU A 368 11.37 -5.44 -7.81
C LEU A 368 11.16 -6.59 -6.85
N HIS A 369 10.27 -7.44 -7.25
CA HIS A 369 10.19 -8.81 -6.77
C HIS A 369 11.13 -9.76 -7.54
N LEU A 370 11.94 -9.22 -8.46
CA LEU A 370 12.86 -9.98 -9.29
C LEU A 370 14.15 -10.27 -8.52
N THR A 371 14.15 -11.25 -7.63
CA THR A 371 15.37 -11.88 -7.13
C THR A 371 15.50 -13.26 -7.71
N GLU A 372 16.69 -13.60 -8.19
CA GLU A 372 17.03 -14.98 -8.56
C GLU A 372 16.64 -15.93 -7.42
N GLY A 373 15.69 -16.82 -7.69
CA GLY A 373 15.21 -17.81 -6.73
C GLY A 373 13.79 -17.62 -6.17
N ASP A 374 13.14 -16.48 -6.41
CA ASP A 374 11.75 -16.27 -6.00
C ASP A 374 10.76 -16.80 -7.06
N ALA A 375 10.67 -18.12 -7.17
CA ALA A 375 9.75 -18.80 -8.09
C ALA A 375 8.24 -18.61 -7.72
N GLY A 376 7.94 -17.76 -6.74
CA GLY A 376 6.58 -17.59 -6.22
C GLY A 376 5.88 -16.27 -6.60
N HIS A 377 6.59 -15.27 -7.13
CA HIS A 377 6.04 -13.92 -7.35
C HIS A 377 6.16 -13.41 -8.79
N HIS A 378 6.40 -14.28 -9.77
CA HIS A 378 6.30 -13.95 -11.18
C HIS A 378 4.83 -13.96 -11.59
N GLY A 379 4.08 -12.92 -11.19
CA GLY A 379 2.68 -12.76 -11.53
C GLY A 379 2.44 -11.56 -12.43
N ASP A 380 1.28 -11.54 -13.06
CA ASP A 380 0.75 -10.37 -13.71
C ASP A 380 0.49 -9.29 -12.65
N TYR A 381 1.02 -8.10 -12.84
CA TYR A 381 0.75 -6.95 -11.99
C TYR A 381 -0.43 -6.16 -12.54
N SER A 382 -1.19 -5.56 -11.65
CA SER A 382 -2.35 -4.75 -12.03
C SER A 382 -2.33 -3.45 -11.22
N LEU A 383 -2.35 -2.31 -11.93
CA LEU A 383 -2.41 -0.97 -11.36
C LEU A 383 -3.75 -0.35 -11.71
N PRO A 384 -4.65 -0.12 -10.75
CA PRO A 384 -5.88 0.61 -10.97
C PRO A 384 -5.60 2.12 -11.08
N PHE A 385 -6.38 2.84 -11.90
CA PHE A 385 -6.36 4.29 -11.94
C PHE A 385 -7.77 4.85 -12.14
N ARG A 386 -7.96 6.14 -11.84
CA ARG A 386 -9.23 6.85 -12.02
C ARG A 386 -9.01 8.25 -12.55
N PHE A 387 -10.07 8.78 -13.15
CA PHE A 387 -10.14 10.19 -13.53
C PHE A 387 -10.55 11.02 -12.32
N GLY A 388 -9.75 12.04 -12.01
CA GLY A 388 -10.05 13.06 -11.00
C GLY A 388 -10.45 14.39 -11.63
N GLU A 389 -10.62 15.43 -10.83
CA GLU A 389 -10.98 16.79 -11.29
C GLU A 389 -10.00 17.36 -12.30
N GLU A 390 -8.72 17.00 -12.18
CA GLU A 390 -7.67 17.43 -13.11
C GLU A 390 -7.95 17.01 -14.56
N VAL A 391 -8.72 15.97 -14.77
CA VAL A 391 -9.13 15.53 -16.10
C VAL A 391 -10.05 16.54 -16.74
N LEU A 392 -11.04 17.07 -16.02
CA LEU A 392 -11.93 18.11 -16.53
C LEU A 392 -11.16 19.38 -16.88
N ASN A 393 -10.20 19.76 -16.02
CA ASN A 393 -9.33 20.91 -16.29
C ASN A 393 -8.43 20.69 -17.52
N LEU A 394 -7.99 19.46 -17.77
CA LEU A 394 -7.18 19.11 -18.93
C LEU A 394 -7.98 19.19 -20.23
N ILE A 395 -9.17 18.59 -20.26
CA ILE A 395 -9.97 18.47 -21.48
C ILE A 395 -10.59 19.81 -21.89
N GLY A 396 -10.85 20.72 -20.94
CA GLY A 396 -11.37 22.08 -21.20
C GLY A 396 -12.56 22.09 -22.16
N GLU A 397 -12.77 23.21 -22.85
CA GLU A 397 -13.85 23.41 -23.84
C GLU A 397 -13.45 23.04 -25.29
N GLY A 398 -12.22 22.57 -25.51
CA GLY A 398 -11.70 22.25 -26.84
C GLY A 398 -12.36 21.02 -27.48
N THR A 399 -12.08 20.80 -28.77
CA THR A 399 -12.55 19.60 -29.52
C THR A 399 -11.44 18.58 -29.73
N GLU A 400 -10.26 18.85 -29.19
CA GLU A 400 -9.08 18.01 -29.40
C GLU A 400 -9.24 16.61 -28.83
N PRO A 401 -8.64 15.60 -29.45
CA PRO A 401 -8.64 14.23 -28.96
C PRO A 401 -8.01 14.13 -27.57
N VAL A 402 -8.58 13.28 -26.74
CA VAL A 402 -8.06 12.92 -25.42
C VAL A 402 -7.50 11.51 -25.48
N THR A 403 -6.23 11.36 -25.11
CA THR A 403 -5.55 10.06 -25.13
C THR A 403 -5.06 9.69 -23.75
N VAL A 404 -5.36 8.47 -23.33
CA VAL A 404 -4.75 7.83 -22.17
C VAL A 404 -3.62 6.94 -22.65
N SER A 405 -2.44 7.12 -22.09
CA SER A 405 -1.25 6.35 -22.44
C SER A 405 -0.61 5.75 -21.20
N VAL A 406 -0.02 4.58 -21.36
CA VAL A 406 0.81 3.91 -20.37
C VAL A 406 2.22 3.82 -20.90
N VAL A 407 3.20 4.20 -20.10
CA VAL A 407 4.60 4.24 -20.50
C VAL A 407 5.45 3.68 -19.38
N ALA A 408 6.41 2.82 -19.74
CA ALA A 408 7.49 2.42 -18.82
C ALA A 408 8.64 3.43 -18.92
N GLU A 409 8.76 4.33 -17.94
CA GLU A 409 9.79 5.37 -17.92
C GLU A 409 10.90 5.09 -16.92
N ASP A 410 12.13 5.49 -17.25
CA ASP A 410 13.25 5.42 -16.31
C ASP A 410 13.00 6.33 -15.10
N LEU A 411 13.30 5.83 -13.91
CA LEU A 411 13.23 6.62 -12.68
C LEU A 411 14.31 7.70 -12.63
N ASP A 412 15.42 7.51 -13.33
CA ASP A 412 16.43 8.53 -13.56
C ASP A 412 16.22 9.17 -14.93
N PRO A 413 15.75 10.42 -15.02
CA PRO A 413 15.57 11.12 -16.30
C PRO A 413 16.87 11.35 -17.09
N GLY A 414 18.02 11.23 -16.43
CA GLY A 414 19.36 11.30 -17.07
C GLY A 414 19.85 9.97 -17.60
N SER A 415 19.14 8.89 -17.34
CA SER A 415 19.47 7.56 -17.81
C SER A 415 19.43 7.49 -19.33
N ARG A 416 20.44 6.84 -19.93
CA ARG A 416 20.48 6.53 -21.36
C ARG A 416 20.19 5.04 -21.62
N ARG A 417 19.39 4.42 -20.77
CA ARG A 417 19.01 3.02 -20.95
C ARG A 417 18.15 2.84 -22.19
N PRO A 418 18.26 1.71 -22.88
CA PRO A 418 17.35 1.41 -23.98
C PRO A 418 15.92 1.30 -23.46
N PRO A 419 14.89 1.49 -24.31
CA PRO A 419 13.51 1.25 -23.96
C PRO A 419 13.31 -0.12 -23.32
N ALA A 420 12.31 -0.24 -22.44
CA ALA A 420 11.95 -1.53 -21.86
C ALA A 420 11.56 -2.50 -22.98
N GLN A 421 12.07 -3.73 -22.93
CA GLN A 421 11.81 -4.74 -23.95
C GLN A 421 11.05 -5.93 -23.37
N GLY A 422 10.14 -6.47 -24.15
CA GLY A 422 9.39 -7.68 -23.76
C GLY A 422 8.39 -7.44 -22.62
N VAL A 423 8.07 -6.19 -22.31
CA VAL A 423 7.03 -5.85 -21.32
C VAL A 423 5.68 -6.04 -22.01
N ALA A 424 4.87 -6.97 -21.50
CA ALA A 424 3.50 -7.08 -21.93
C ALA A 424 2.66 -6.11 -21.09
N LEU A 425 2.26 -4.99 -21.67
CA LEU A 425 1.29 -4.06 -21.07
C LEU A 425 -0.11 -4.38 -21.60
N ASP A 426 -1.11 -4.31 -20.74
CA ASP A 426 -2.54 -4.30 -21.11
C ASP A 426 -3.23 -3.14 -20.41
N LEU A 427 -3.84 -2.26 -21.16
CA LEU A 427 -4.58 -1.10 -20.67
C LEU A 427 -6.06 -1.31 -20.92
N SER A 428 -6.84 -1.40 -19.88
CA SER A 428 -8.30 -1.40 -19.92
C SER A 428 -8.86 -0.15 -19.25
N LEU A 429 -9.87 0.46 -19.85
CA LEU A 429 -10.53 1.66 -19.35
C LEU A 429 -12.04 1.51 -19.49
N THR A 430 -12.75 1.80 -18.42
CA THR A 430 -14.22 1.84 -18.38
C THR A 430 -14.67 3.26 -18.06
N LEU A 431 -15.55 3.82 -18.89
CA LEU A 431 -16.21 5.09 -18.64
C LEU A 431 -17.65 4.83 -18.23
N THR A 432 -18.07 5.35 -17.09
CA THR A 432 -19.42 5.21 -16.54
C THR A 432 -20.03 6.57 -16.28
N GLU A 433 -21.33 6.69 -16.57
CA GLU A 433 -22.11 7.86 -16.22
C GLU A 433 -22.80 7.65 -14.88
N GLY A 434 -22.80 8.64 -14.01
CA GLY A 434 -23.44 8.58 -12.70
C GLY A 434 -24.05 9.91 -12.31
N ARG A 435 -25.18 9.85 -11.61
CA ARG A 435 -25.89 11.01 -11.03
C ARG A 435 -25.81 10.95 -9.52
N TRP A 436 -25.67 12.11 -8.89
CA TRP A 436 -25.85 12.25 -7.45
C TRP A 436 -27.32 12.26 -7.07
N VAL A 437 -27.71 11.46 -6.10
CA VAL A 437 -29.05 11.35 -5.55
C VAL A 437 -29.04 11.51 -4.04
#